data_887b25422155376505553f6d1e7cb23f
#
_entry.id   887b25422155376505553f6d1e7cb23f
#
_cell.length_a   1.000
_cell.length_b   1.000
_cell.length_c   1.000
_cell.angle_alpha   90.00
_cell.angle_beta   90.00
_cell.angle_gamma   90.00
#
_symmetry.space_group_name_H-M   'P 1'
#
loop_
_entity.id
_entity.type
_entity.pdbx_description
1 polymer ?
#
loop_
_entity_poly.entity_id
_entity_poly.type
_entity_poly.pdbx_seq_one_letter_code
_entity_poly.pdbx_strand_id
1 'polypeptide(L)'
;MSPRLLTATGQSSCILRSYNVVDDVGHVLNANTSPHLTEQRVGHRRFIHATIPQLLAGGCRMQSDRPIVVSPFGLGVLDLAVGKWVYDRAKARGEIVDVPDFFWELTR
;
A
#
# COMPACT_ATOMS: atom_id res chain seq x y z
N MET A 1 -6.52 -7.00 -26.13
CA MET A 1 -7.59 -6.35 -25.36
C MET A 1 -7.00 -5.16 -24.62
N SER A 2 -7.29 -3.94 -25.07
CA SER A 2 -6.81 -2.75 -24.38
C SER A 2 -7.50 -2.68 -23.01
N PRO A 3 -6.77 -2.49 -21.89
CA PRO A 3 -7.42 -2.23 -20.64
C PRO A 3 -8.23 -0.95 -20.77
N ARG A 4 -9.54 -1.05 -20.69
CA ARG A 4 -10.38 0.13 -20.59
C ARG A 4 -10.00 0.81 -19.26
N LEU A 5 -9.44 2.00 -19.36
CA LEU A 5 -9.32 2.87 -18.20
C LEU A 5 -10.71 3.04 -17.60
N LEU A 6 -10.92 2.46 -16.43
CA LEU A 6 -12.16 2.65 -15.70
C LEU A 6 -12.31 4.15 -15.45
N THR A 7 -13.43 4.72 -15.85
CA THR A 7 -13.76 6.09 -15.47
C THR A 7 -13.79 6.19 -13.94
N ALA A 8 -13.55 7.38 -13.38
CA ALA A 8 -13.63 7.61 -11.94
C ALA A 8 -14.93 7.05 -11.33
N THR A 9 -16.04 7.11 -12.07
CA THR A 9 -17.33 6.50 -11.70
C THR A 9 -17.26 4.99 -11.62
N GLY A 10 -16.63 4.34 -12.60
CA GLY A 10 -16.47 2.88 -12.62
C GLY A 10 -15.55 2.38 -11.51
N GLN A 11 -14.47 3.11 -11.20
CA GLN A 11 -13.57 2.80 -10.10
C GLN A 11 -14.30 2.87 -8.75
N SER A 12 -15.07 3.93 -8.51
CA SER A 12 -15.85 4.07 -7.28
C SER A 12 -16.89 2.97 -7.14
N SER A 13 -17.56 2.58 -8.22
CA SER A 13 -18.52 1.47 -8.21
C SER A 13 -17.86 0.14 -7.86
N CYS A 14 -16.68 -0.14 -8.40
CA CYS A 14 -15.90 -1.34 -8.07
C CYS A 14 -15.50 -1.35 -6.60
N ILE A 15 -14.97 -0.25 -6.08
CA ILE A 15 -14.58 -0.10 -4.68
C ILE A 15 -15.78 -0.32 -3.75
N LEU A 16 -16.92 0.30 -4.02
CA LEU A 16 -18.10 0.21 -3.15
C LEU A 16 -18.72 -1.20 -3.11
N ARG A 17 -18.51 -2.02 -4.15
CA ARG A 17 -19.02 -3.39 -4.23
C ARG A 17 -18.06 -4.43 -3.65
N SER A 18 -16.87 -4.06 -3.31
CA SER A 18 -15.80 -4.97 -2.90
C SER A 18 -15.56 -4.91 -1.40
N TYR A 19 -14.94 -5.96 -0.90
CA TYR A 19 -14.30 -5.94 0.41
C TYR A 19 -12.93 -5.27 0.26
N ASN A 20 -12.74 -4.10 0.86
CA ASN A 20 -11.57 -3.27 0.63
C ASN A 20 -10.57 -3.41 1.77
N VAL A 21 -9.36 -3.79 1.41
CA VAL A 21 -8.20 -3.90 2.29
C VAL A 21 -7.15 -2.89 1.87
N VAL A 22 -6.61 -2.17 2.81
CA VAL A 22 -5.56 -1.17 2.59
C VAL A 22 -4.38 -1.42 3.52
N ASP A 23 -3.24 -0.82 3.23
CA ASP A 23 -2.08 -0.86 4.13
C ASP A 23 -2.24 0.13 5.29
N ASP A 24 -2.62 1.37 4.98
CA ASP A 24 -2.89 2.41 5.97
C ASP A 24 -4.01 3.32 5.45
N VAL A 25 -5.02 3.55 6.27
CA VAL A 25 -6.21 4.32 5.86
C VAL A 25 -5.85 5.76 5.54
N GLY A 26 -5.05 6.40 6.37
CA GLY A 26 -4.67 7.80 6.18
C GLY A 26 -3.82 8.01 4.92
N HIS A 27 -2.93 7.08 4.60
CA HIS A 27 -2.07 7.16 3.42
C HIS A 27 -2.81 6.86 2.13
N VAL A 28 -3.65 5.82 2.11
CA VAL A 28 -4.36 5.43 0.89
C VAL A 28 -5.39 6.46 0.45
N LEU A 29 -5.96 7.22 1.38
CA LEU A 29 -6.92 8.30 1.09
C LEU A 29 -6.21 9.61 0.71
N ASN A 30 -5.22 9.50 -0.13
CA ASN A 30 -4.42 10.60 -0.66
C ASN A 30 -4.10 10.39 -2.13
N ALA A 31 -3.54 11.41 -2.76
CA ALA A 31 -2.96 11.35 -4.10
C ALA A 31 -3.91 10.81 -5.19
N ASN A 32 -5.21 10.99 -5.01
CA ASN A 32 -6.24 10.55 -5.97
C ASN A 32 -6.21 9.06 -6.28
N THR A 33 -5.88 8.23 -5.29
CA THR A 33 -6.07 6.78 -5.38
C THR A 33 -7.55 6.45 -5.58
N SER A 34 -7.87 5.25 -6.04
CA SER A 34 -9.26 4.83 -6.21
C SER A 34 -10.07 4.93 -4.91
N PRO A 35 -9.57 4.51 -3.74
CA PRO A 35 -10.23 4.76 -2.46
C PRO A 35 -10.41 6.25 -2.14
N HIS A 36 -9.43 7.10 -2.40
CA HIS A 36 -9.52 8.54 -2.15
C HIS A 36 -10.61 9.19 -3.01
N LEU A 37 -10.65 8.88 -4.30
CA LEU A 37 -11.70 9.38 -5.20
C LEU A 37 -13.09 8.88 -4.77
N THR A 38 -13.19 7.66 -4.27
CA THR A 38 -14.43 7.10 -3.73
C THR A 38 -14.87 7.86 -2.48
N GLU A 39 -13.97 8.14 -1.55
CA GLU A 39 -14.27 8.94 -0.37
C GLU A 39 -14.80 10.33 -0.75
N GLN A 40 -14.15 10.99 -1.69
CA GLN A 40 -14.58 12.31 -2.17
C GLN A 40 -15.99 12.27 -2.77
N ARG A 41 -16.33 11.18 -3.45
CA ARG A 41 -17.64 11.02 -4.10
C ARG A 41 -18.76 10.72 -3.12
N VAL A 42 -18.54 9.81 -2.14
CA VAL A 42 -19.58 9.36 -1.22
C VAL A 42 -19.58 10.10 0.11
N GLY A 43 -18.54 10.85 0.43
CA GLY A 43 -18.44 11.67 1.63
C GLY A 43 -18.14 10.90 2.92
N HIS A 44 -17.74 9.64 2.84
CA HIS A 44 -17.35 8.82 3.99
C HIS A 44 -16.32 7.76 3.58
N ARG A 45 -15.72 7.11 4.56
CA ARG A 45 -14.69 6.05 4.37
C ARG A 45 -15.12 4.67 4.89
N ARG A 46 -16.41 4.46 5.14
CA ARG A 46 -16.93 3.19 5.68
C ARG A 46 -16.80 2.01 4.73
N PHE A 47 -16.46 2.25 3.46
CA PHE A 47 -16.18 1.21 2.48
C PHE A 47 -14.79 0.58 2.65
N ILE A 48 -13.92 1.12 3.49
CA ILE A 48 -12.64 0.50 3.87
C ILE A 48 -12.92 -0.44 5.04
N HIS A 49 -12.70 -1.74 4.83
CA HIS A 49 -13.10 -2.77 5.77
C HIS A 49 -11.98 -3.21 6.70
N ALA A 50 -10.76 -3.26 6.20
CA ALA A 50 -9.61 -3.75 6.96
C ALA A 50 -8.30 -3.13 6.49
N THR A 51 -7.31 -3.15 7.37
CA THR A 51 -5.91 -2.91 7.01
C THR A 51 -5.15 -4.23 7.00
N ILE A 52 -4.05 -4.28 6.25
CA ILE A 52 -3.18 -5.46 6.22
C ILE A 52 -2.66 -5.81 7.63
N PRO A 53 -2.19 -4.85 8.46
CA PRO A 53 -1.79 -5.15 9.83
C PRO A 53 -2.90 -5.78 10.68
N GLN A 54 -4.14 -5.31 10.54
CA GLN A 54 -5.28 -5.90 11.27
C GLN A 54 -5.55 -7.35 10.86
N LEU A 55 -5.45 -7.67 9.57
CA LEU A 55 -5.61 -9.03 9.06
C LEU A 55 -4.50 -9.94 9.56
N LEU A 56 -3.25 -9.48 9.55
CA LEU A 56 -2.09 -10.25 10.04
C LEU A 56 -2.15 -10.50 11.54
N ALA A 57 -2.68 -9.55 12.31
CA ALA A 57 -2.85 -9.69 13.75
C ALA A 57 -4.08 -10.54 14.13
N GLY A 58 -4.90 -10.98 13.17
CA GLY A 58 -6.13 -11.74 13.42
C GLY A 58 -7.27 -10.89 13.97
N GLY A 59 -7.18 -9.56 13.88
CA GLY A 59 -8.19 -8.63 14.39
C GLY A 59 -9.47 -8.53 13.54
N CYS A 60 -9.45 -9.07 12.34
CA CYS A 60 -10.61 -9.14 11.46
C CYS A 60 -10.49 -10.34 10.52
N ARG A 61 -11.63 -10.79 10.00
CA ARG A 61 -11.70 -11.86 9.01
C ARG A 61 -12.12 -11.28 7.67
N MET A 62 -11.45 -11.75 6.61
CA MET A 62 -11.89 -11.44 5.25
C MET A 62 -13.22 -12.12 4.97
N GLN A 63 -14.18 -11.36 4.46
CA GLN A 63 -15.43 -11.89 3.96
C GLN A 63 -15.24 -12.35 2.52
N SER A 64 -15.82 -13.50 2.18
CA SER A 64 -15.65 -14.14 0.86
C SER A 64 -16.88 -14.02 -0.05
N ASP A 65 -17.91 -13.26 0.37
CA ASP A 65 -19.18 -13.11 -0.35
C ASP A 65 -19.10 -12.09 -1.52
N ARG A 66 -17.99 -11.39 -1.65
CA ARG A 66 -17.77 -10.36 -2.67
C ARG A 66 -16.29 -10.28 -3.05
N PRO A 67 -15.97 -9.62 -4.17
CA PRO A 67 -14.59 -9.42 -4.58
C PRO A 67 -13.77 -8.72 -3.49
N ILE A 68 -12.52 -9.08 -3.36
CA ILE A 68 -11.57 -8.44 -2.45
C ILE A 68 -10.66 -7.54 -3.28
N VAL A 69 -10.60 -6.27 -2.91
CA VAL A 69 -9.66 -5.30 -3.50
C VAL A 69 -8.63 -4.93 -2.45
N VAL A 70 -7.38 -5.16 -2.78
CA VAL A 70 -6.23 -4.73 -1.96
C VAL A 70 -5.64 -3.49 -2.60
N SER A 71 -5.61 -2.40 -1.87
CA SER A 71 -5.11 -1.11 -2.34
C SER A 71 -3.92 -0.66 -1.48
N PRO A 72 -2.71 -1.16 -1.74
CA PRO A 72 -1.52 -0.67 -1.06
C PRO A 72 -1.12 0.70 -1.62
N PHE A 73 -0.86 1.65 -0.75
CA PHE A 73 -0.30 2.94 -1.14
C PHE A 73 1.23 2.94 -1.11
N GLY A 74 1.79 2.13 -0.22
CA GLY A 74 3.19 2.09 0.10
C GLY A 74 3.52 2.95 1.33
N LEU A 75 4.36 2.43 2.17
CA LEU A 75 4.84 3.11 3.38
C LEU A 75 6.36 3.08 3.39
N GLY A 76 7.00 4.21 3.67
CA GLY A 76 8.46 4.29 3.73
C GLY A 76 9.08 3.32 4.74
N VAL A 77 8.36 3.00 5.82
CA VAL A 77 8.80 2.00 6.80
C VAL A 77 8.93 0.60 6.20
N LEU A 78 8.15 0.26 5.17
CA LEU A 78 8.26 -1.02 4.47
C LEU A 78 9.57 -1.10 3.68
N ASP A 79 9.98 -0.01 3.05
CA ASP A 79 11.25 0.08 2.34
C ASP A 79 12.44 -0.09 3.30
N LEU A 80 12.37 0.52 4.48
CA LEU A 80 13.37 0.35 5.53
C LEU A 80 13.44 -1.10 6.02
N ALA A 81 12.28 -1.74 6.23
CA ALA A 81 12.23 -3.13 6.70
C ALA A 81 12.83 -4.09 5.68
N VAL A 82 12.47 -3.95 4.39
CA VAL A 82 13.01 -4.76 3.30
C VAL A 82 14.49 -4.47 3.11
N GLY A 83 14.90 -3.20 3.12
CA GLY A 83 16.29 -2.79 3.00
C GLY A 83 17.16 -3.37 4.10
N LYS A 84 16.68 -3.34 5.35
CA LYS A 84 17.39 -3.97 6.47
C LYS A 84 17.52 -5.48 6.28
N TRP A 85 16.45 -6.14 5.88
CA TRP A 85 16.47 -7.59 5.65
C TRP A 85 17.47 -7.97 4.56
N VAL A 86 17.51 -7.24 3.44
CA VAL A 86 18.49 -7.45 2.36
C VAL A 86 19.90 -7.21 2.85
N TYR A 87 20.13 -6.10 3.57
CA TYR A 87 21.42 -5.75 4.15
C TYR A 87 21.96 -6.85 5.08
N ASP A 88 21.13 -7.31 6.02
CA ASP A 88 21.54 -8.35 6.97
C ASP A 88 21.92 -9.66 6.27
N ARG A 89 21.16 -10.04 5.23
CA ARG A 89 21.46 -11.24 4.43
C ARG A 89 22.71 -11.11 3.59
N ALA A 90 22.90 -9.98 2.93
CA ALA A 90 24.09 -9.72 2.13
C ALA A 90 25.33 -9.67 3.01
N LYS A 91 25.25 -9.05 4.20
CA LYS A 91 26.33 -9.02 5.18
C LYS A 91 26.71 -10.42 5.65
N ALA A 92 25.73 -11.27 5.96
CA ALA A 92 25.98 -12.65 6.39
C ALA A 92 26.67 -13.49 5.31
N ARG A 93 26.46 -13.16 4.03
CA ARG A 93 27.09 -13.83 2.87
C ARG A 93 28.41 -13.19 2.44
N GLY A 94 28.83 -12.09 3.05
CA GLY A 94 30.02 -11.35 2.63
C GLY A 94 29.89 -10.65 1.27
N GLU A 95 28.68 -10.38 0.83
CA GLU A 95 28.37 -9.78 -0.47
C GLU A 95 28.21 -8.26 -0.41
N ILE A 96 28.65 -7.62 0.68
CA ILE A 96 28.59 -6.17 0.84
C ILE A 96 29.84 -5.53 0.26
N VAL A 97 29.64 -4.50 -0.57
CA VAL A 97 30.70 -3.58 -0.99
C VAL A 97 30.46 -2.25 -0.30
N ASP A 98 31.42 -1.84 0.50
CA ASP A 98 31.37 -0.55 1.19
C ASP A 98 31.91 0.53 0.26
N VAL A 99 31.15 1.60 0.06
CA VAL A 99 31.55 2.76 -0.75
C VAL A 99 31.79 3.94 0.20
N PRO A 100 33.03 4.17 0.63
CA PRO A 100 33.34 5.28 1.51
C PRO A 100 33.09 6.61 0.78
N ASP A 101 32.70 7.62 1.55
CA ASP A 101 32.49 8.98 1.07
C ASP A 101 31.39 9.14 0.00
N PHE A 102 30.44 8.19 -0.09
CA PHE A 102 29.35 8.25 -1.07
C PHE A 102 28.54 9.56 -0.98
N PHE A 103 28.38 10.09 0.22
CA PHE A 103 27.60 11.31 0.48
C PHE A 103 28.46 12.55 0.74
N TRP A 104 29.77 12.50 0.44
CA TRP A 104 30.65 13.60 0.78
C TRP A 104 30.24 14.95 0.17
N GLU A 105 29.63 14.95 -1.00
CA GLU A 105 29.15 16.16 -1.66
C GLU A 105 27.96 16.80 -0.94
N LEU A 106 27.19 16.02 -0.18
CA LEU A 106 26.05 16.52 0.59
C LEU A 106 26.47 17.23 1.88
N THR A 107 27.72 17.10 2.29
CA THR A 107 28.27 17.72 3.51
C THR A 107 29.04 18.99 3.25
N ARG A 108 29.09 19.46 2.03
CA ARG A 108 29.71 20.73 1.66
C ARG A 108 28.86 21.94 1.98
#